data_5ccbc6b8f7ef3bd01f227578d81f2106
#
_entry.id   5ccbc6b8f7ef3bd01f227578d81f2106
#
_cell.length_a   1.000
_cell.length_b   1.000
_cell.length_c   1.000
_cell.angle_alpha   90.00
_cell.angle_beta   90.00
_cell.angle_gamma   90.00
#
_symmetry.space_group_name_H-M   'P 1'
#
loop_
_entity.id
_entity.type
_entity.pdbx_description
1 polymer ?
#
loop_
_entity_poly.entity_id
_entity_poly.type
_entity_poly.pdbx_seq_one_letter_code
_entity_poly.pdbx_strand_id
1 'polypeptide(L)'
;MSTTDALSSDDPAAPPRNTSTPHEMLERLLFEMRKVVVGQERAIERMIVCLVANGHCLLESVPGLAKTLSVETMARSVGGTFNRIQFTPDLLPSDIVGTRIFRASTEEFDVELGPVFANFLLADEINRAPAKVQSALLEVMAERHVTIGGQTYPAPDPFLVLATQNPIENEGVYPLPEAQRDRFLMKIVLGYPSPTEELEIVNRMGVSPPEAHEVLALADVATLQRHAEAVYCDRAVLEYAVNLVFATRTPQNYGLADLAPFIEFGASPRASLGLVRAGRAMALMRGRDYAVPQDIYDVAPEILRHRLVLTYEALAAEVDSETVLARILSSVPAAAVQPVHARAATTPPTNPYAPTQPSVAAPSHAATAAPGVGSGVGSGVGSGAIPPAAPASSPTTPIPPTYL
;
A
#
# COMPACT_ATOMS: atom_id res chain seq x y z
N MET A 1 -6.77 -67.60 21.05
CA MET A 1 -6.18 -66.53 21.86
C MET A 1 -5.47 -65.63 20.87
N SER A 2 -6.13 -64.60 20.39
CA SER A 2 -5.60 -63.64 19.45
C SER A 2 -5.74 -62.27 20.12
N THR A 3 -4.61 -61.69 20.46
CA THR A 3 -4.48 -60.33 20.99
C THR A 3 -4.30 -59.37 19.82
N THR A 4 -5.28 -58.51 19.63
CA THR A 4 -5.26 -57.42 18.66
C THR A 4 -4.64 -56.19 19.34
N ASP A 5 -3.44 -55.82 18.95
CA ASP A 5 -2.81 -54.56 19.33
C ASP A 5 -3.44 -53.42 18.54
N ALA A 6 -4.07 -52.50 19.27
CA ALA A 6 -4.56 -51.24 18.74
C ALA A 6 -3.41 -50.23 18.73
N LEU A 7 -2.90 -49.88 17.54
CA LEU A 7 -2.00 -48.77 17.33
C LEU A 7 -2.77 -47.44 17.52
N SER A 8 -2.48 -46.79 18.64
CA SER A 8 -2.87 -45.41 18.90
C SER A 8 -2.09 -44.49 17.93
N SER A 9 -2.78 -43.81 17.00
CA SER A 9 -2.25 -42.75 16.19
C SER A 9 -2.19 -41.49 17.04
N ASP A 10 -1.04 -41.18 17.60
CA ASP A 10 -0.72 -39.82 18.09
C ASP A 10 -0.58 -38.88 16.89
N ASP A 11 -1.65 -38.17 16.61
CA ASP A 11 -1.66 -37.02 15.70
C ASP A 11 -0.93 -35.87 16.44
N PRO A 12 0.16 -35.27 15.88
CA PRO A 12 0.82 -34.17 16.54
C PRO A 12 -0.13 -32.99 16.66
N ALA A 13 -0.45 -32.63 17.91
CA ALA A 13 -1.34 -31.53 18.25
C ALA A 13 -0.97 -30.27 17.46
N ALA A 14 -1.93 -29.71 16.72
CA ALA A 14 -1.77 -28.44 16.06
C ALA A 14 -1.32 -27.38 17.09
N PRO A 15 -0.40 -26.48 16.73
CA PRO A 15 0.10 -25.46 17.66
C PRO A 15 -1.07 -24.66 18.24
N PRO A 16 -1.04 -24.26 19.51
CA PRO A 16 -2.13 -23.55 20.15
C PRO A 16 -2.46 -22.30 19.35
N ARG A 17 -3.71 -22.19 18.87
CA ARG A 17 -4.19 -21.00 18.19
C ARG A 17 -4.07 -19.83 19.17
N ASN A 18 -3.35 -18.80 18.75
CA ASN A 18 -3.23 -17.56 19.51
C ASN A 18 -4.65 -17.00 19.73
N THR A 19 -5.14 -17.07 20.97
CA THR A 19 -6.49 -16.61 21.34
C THR A 19 -6.57 -15.10 21.56
N SER A 20 -5.47 -14.38 21.34
CA SER A 20 -5.39 -12.93 21.48
C SER A 20 -6.26 -12.22 20.46
N THR A 21 -6.93 -11.18 20.89
CA THR A 21 -7.69 -10.29 19.99
C THR A 21 -6.76 -9.53 19.05
N PRO A 22 -7.23 -9.07 17.88
CA PRO A 22 -6.41 -8.25 16.97
C PRO A 22 -5.81 -7.02 17.65
N HIS A 23 -6.54 -6.38 18.53
CA HIS A 23 -6.07 -5.23 19.31
C HIS A 23 -4.92 -5.61 20.24
N GLU A 24 -5.03 -6.68 21.02
CA GLU A 24 -3.95 -7.16 21.89
C GLU A 24 -2.69 -7.55 21.11
N MET A 25 -2.85 -8.12 19.91
CA MET A 25 -1.73 -8.42 19.01
C MET A 25 -0.99 -7.15 18.61
N LEU A 26 -1.73 -6.10 18.21
CA LEU A 26 -1.17 -4.81 17.80
C LEU A 26 -0.53 -4.06 18.98
N GLU A 27 -1.12 -4.11 20.17
CA GLU A 27 -0.53 -3.53 21.38
C GLU A 27 0.79 -4.22 21.75
N ARG A 28 0.88 -5.55 21.66
CA ARG A 28 2.14 -6.29 21.88
C ARG A 28 3.20 -5.89 20.87
N LEU A 29 2.86 -5.78 19.59
CA LEU A 29 3.78 -5.34 18.55
C LEU A 29 4.28 -3.91 18.84
N LEU A 30 3.37 -2.99 19.13
CA LEU A 30 3.68 -1.60 19.45
C LEU A 30 4.59 -1.49 20.68
N PHE A 31 4.29 -2.26 21.73
CA PHE A 31 5.10 -2.31 22.94
C PHE A 31 6.53 -2.83 22.66
N GLU A 32 6.66 -3.91 21.89
CA GLU A 32 7.97 -4.48 21.57
C GLU A 32 8.81 -3.53 20.73
N MET A 33 8.20 -2.81 19.79
CA MET A 33 8.90 -1.79 19.02
C MET A 33 9.36 -0.61 19.87
N ARG A 34 8.51 -0.11 20.80
CA ARG A 34 8.83 1.00 21.71
C ARG A 34 9.93 0.64 22.74
N LYS A 35 10.08 -0.63 23.06
CA LYS A 35 11.16 -1.12 23.91
C LYS A 35 12.53 -0.83 23.29
N VAL A 36 12.64 -0.95 21.96
CA VAL A 36 13.91 -0.79 21.21
C VAL A 36 14.06 0.62 20.66
N VAL A 37 13.01 1.18 20.05
CA VAL A 37 13.03 2.49 19.39
C VAL A 37 12.44 3.55 20.32
N VAL A 38 13.22 4.56 20.64
CA VAL A 38 12.84 5.67 21.51
C VAL A 38 12.48 6.90 20.69
N GLY A 39 11.47 7.64 21.12
CA GLY A 39 11.17 8.97 20.62
C GLY A 39 10.54 9.08 19.22
N GLN A 40 10.09 7.97 18.66
CA GLN A 40 9.48 7.93 17.33
C GLN A 40 8.09 7.29 17.37
N GLU A 41 7.32 7.55 18.42
CA GLU A 41 6.04 6.84 18.67
C GLU A 41 5.06 6.94 17.52
N ARG A 42 4.87 8.16 16.96
CA ARG A 42 3.98 8.38 15.81
C ARG A 42 4.46 7.63 14.57
N ALA A 43 5.78 7.62 14.33
CA ALA A 43 6.34 6.92 13.18
C ALA A 43 6.15 5.40 13.30
N ILE A 44 6.41 4.83 14.48
CA ILE A 44 6.18 3.41 14.77
C ILE A 44 4.72 3.05 14.54
N GLU A 45 3.78 3.83 15.09
CA GLU A 45 2.35 3.63 14.89
C GLU A 45 1.99 3.65 13.39
N ARG A 46 2.49 4.61 12.62
CA ARG A 46 2.24 4.74 11.18
C ARG A 46 2.86 3.61 10.36
N MET A 47 4.03 3.12 10.74
CA MET A 47 4.64 1.94 10.12
C MET A 47 3.79 0.68 10.36
N ILE A 48 3.25 0.48 11.58
CA ILE A 48 2.32 -0.62 11.88
C ILE A 48 1.03 -0.46 11.07
N VAL A 49 0.48 0.76 10.97
CA VAL A 49 -0.68 1.03 10.11
C VAL A 49 -0.39 0.66 8.65
N CYS A 50 0.80 0.99 8.12
CA CYS A 50 1.18 0.59 6.77
C CYS A 50 1.24 -0.94 6.61
N LEU A 51 1.80 -1.67 7.58
CA LEU A 51 1.86 -3.12 7.59
C LEU A 51 0.46 -3.74 7.57
N VAL A 52 -0.42 -3.30 8.46
CA VAL A 52 -1.80 -3.80 8.61
C VAL A 52 -2.69 -3.41 7.44
N ALA A 53 -2.49 -2.21 6.87
CA ALA A 53 -3.18 -1.76 5.66
C ALA A 53 -2.59 -2.35 4.38
N ASN A 54 -1.63 -3.25 4.45
CA ASN A 54 -0.92 -3.85 3.31
C ASN A 54 -0.41 -2.80 2.31
N GLY A 55 0.20 -1.72 2.83
CA GLY A 55 0.73 -0.60 2.07
C GLY A 55 2.23 -0.43 2.30
N HIS A 56 2.87 0.40 1.48
CA HIS A 56 4.28 0.74 1.58
C HIS A 56 4.45 2.15 2.14
N CYS A 57 5.61 2.47 2.70
CA CYS A 57 5.86 3.71 3.43
C CYS A 57 7.12 4.42 2.89
N LEU A 58 7.03 5.73 2.74
CA LEU A 58 8.14 6.62 2.43
C LEU A 58 8.54 7.34 3.70
N LEU A 59 9.78 7.16 4.15
CA LEU A 59 10.34 7.82 5.32
C LEU A 59 11.19 9.01 4.88
N GLU A 60 10.84 10.20 5.34
CA GLU A 60 11.66 11.38 5.12
C GLU A 60 12.32 11.78 6.42
N SER A 61 13.63 11.83 6.43
CA SER A 61 14.38 12.22 7.63
C SER A 61 15.83 12.52 7.32
N VAL A 62 16.45 13.29 8.19
CA VAL A 62 17.90 13.41 8.26
C VAL A 62 18.56 12.08 8.65
N PRO A 63 19.87 11.89 8.39
CA PRO A 63 20.62 10.72 8.86
C PRO A 63 20.59 10.57 10.38
N GLY A 64 20.79 9.34 10.88
CA GLY A 64 20.95 9.08 12.33
C GLY A 64 19.65 8.92 13.14
N LEU A 65 18.48 8.95 12.55
CA LEU A 65 17.17 8.84 13.23
C LEU A 65 16.61 7.42 13.28
N ALA A 66 17.45 6.43 13.55
CA ALA A 66 17.09 5.03 13.83
C ALA A 66 16.17 4.35 12.77
N LYS A 67 16.19 4.79 11.50
CA LYS A 67 15.37 4.21 10.41
C LYS A 67 15.59 2.70 10.27
N THR A 68 16.84 2.29 10.12
CA THR A 68 17.21 0.87 9.97
C THR A 68 16.78 0.07 11.19
N LEU A 69 17.06 0.59 12.39
CA LEU A 69 16.68 -0.04 13.65
C LEU A 69 15.16 -0.25 13.74
N SER A 70 14.36 0.73 13.33
CA SER A 70 12.90 0.64 13.39
C SER A 70 12.35 -0.46 12.48
N VAL A 71 12.88 -0.57 11.24
CA VAL A 71 12.43 -1.59 10.28
C VAL A 71 12.89 -2.98 10.69
N GLU A 72 14.14 -3.12 11.13
CA GLU A 72 14.69 -4.39 11.61
C GLU A 72 13.97 -4.87 12.87
N THR A 73 13.67 -3.96 13.81
CA THR A 73 12.87 -4.25 15.00
C THR A 73 11.49 -4.76 14.62
N MET A 74 10.80 -4.11 13.66
CA MET A 74 9.50 -4.56 13.18
C MET A 74 9.58 -5.96 12.57
N ALA A 75 10.55 -6.21 11.71
CA ALA A 75 10.74 -7.51 11.07
C ALA A 75 10.97 -8.62 12.10
N ARG A 76 11.84 -8.39 13.07
CA ARG A 76 12.13 -9.34 14.17
C ARG A 76 10.89 -9.59 15.03
N SER A 77 10.12 -8.53 15.35
CA SER A 77 8.92 -8.64 16.19
C SER A 77 7.80 -9.49 15.57
N VAL A 78 7.81 -9.68 14.24
CA VAL A 78 6.82 -10.51 13.53
C VAL A 78 7.44 -11.75 12.86
N GLY A 79 8.66 -12.13 13.21
CA GLY A 79 9.34 -13.31 12.67
C GLY A 79 9.58 -13.23 11.16
N GLY A 80 9.64 -12.04 10.59
CA GLY A 80 9.81 -11.81 9.15
C GLY A 80 11.27 -11.65 8.71
N THR A 81 11.54 -11.95 7.45
CA THR A 81 12.85 -11.69 6.83
C THR A 81 13.03 -10.21 6.56
N PHE A 82 14.25 -9.71 6.83
CA PHE A 82 14.63 -8.31 6.60
C PHE A 82 15.82 -8.20 5.64
N ASN A 83 15.71 -7.33 4.65
CA ASN A 83 16.81 -6.92 3.79
C ASN A 83 16.92 -5.39 3.74
N ARG A 84 18.14 -4.90 3.55
CA ARG A 84 18.44 -3.49 3.31
C ARG A 84 19.15 -3.34 1.98
N ILE A 85 18.71 -2.40 1.17
CA ILE A 85 19.36 -1.98 -0.07
C ILE A 85 19.74 -0.50 0.11
N GLN A 86 21.05 -0.20 0.00
CA GLN A 86 21.50 1.18 -0.11
C GLN A 86 21.46 1.58 -1.58
N PHE A 87 20.66 2.58 -1.91
CA PHE A 87 20.56 3.08 -3.28
C PHE A 87 21.75 3.98 -3.61
N THR A 88 22.40 3.70 -4.74
CA THR A 88 23.57 4.42 -5.24
C THR A 88 23.43 4.68 -6.73
N PRO A 89 24.16 5.65 -7.31
CA PRO A 89 24.07 5.96 -8.75
C PRO A 89 24.46 4.82 -9.71
N ASP A 90 25.27 3.89 -9.24
CA ASP A 90 25.79 2.74 -10.00
C ASP A 90 24.94 1.47 -9.88
N LEU A 91 23.91 1.48 -9.01
CA LEU A 91 23.01 0.35 -8.82
C LEU A 91 22.25 0.00 -10.10
N LEU A 92 22.09 -1.30 -10.37
CA LEU A 92 21.32 -1.80 -11.50
C LEU A 92 19.97 -2.42 -11.03
N PRO A 93 18.94 -2.47 -11.88
CA PRO A 93 17.69 -3.17 -11.57
C PRO A 93 17.89 -4.63 -11.15
N SER A 94 18.84 -5.33 -11.78
CA SER A 94 19.20 -6.72 -11.44
C SER A 94 19.71 -6.90 -10.02
N ASP A 95 20.35 -5.87 -9.44
CA ASP A 95 20.86 -5.91 -8.08
C ASP A 95 19.73 -5.88 -7.03
N ILE A 96 18.54 -5.41 -7.45
CA ILE A 96 17.32 -5.39 -6.62
C ILE A 96 16.51 -6.67 -6.80
N VAL A 97 16.22 -7.02 -8.05
CA VAL A 97 15.27 -8.10 -8.36
C VAL A 97 15.93 -9.46 -8.53
N GLY A 98 17.24 -9.49 -8.83
CA GLY A 98 17.98 -10.70 -9.12
C GLY A 98 18.22 -10.92 -10.62
N THR A 99 18.96 -11.96 -10.95
CA THR A 99 19.42 -12.23 -12.32
C THR A 99 19.54 -13.72 -12.60
N ARG A 100 19.62 -14.07 -13.90
CA ARG A 100 20.02 -15.41 -14.31
C ARG A 100 21.53 -15.51 -14.39
N ILE A 101 22.08 -16.56 -13.77
CA ILE A 101 23.50 -16.85 -13.76
C ILE A 101 23.73 -18.17 -14.49
N PHE A 102 24.72 -18.20 -15.37
CA PHE A 102 25.19 -19.46 -15.98
C PHE A 102 26.14 -20.14 -15.01
N ARG A 103 25.79 -21.34 -14.54
CA ARG A 103 26.68 -22.18 -13.71
C ARG A 103 27.51 -23.09 -14.61
N ALA A 104 28.77 -22.76 -14.79
CA ALA A 104 29.68 -23.54 -15.62
C ALA A 104 29.91 -24.99 -15.11
N SER A 105 29.67 -25.24 -13.80
CA SER A 105 29.81 -26.58 -13.20
C SER A 105 28.69 -27.55 -13.57
N THR A 106 27.48 -27.04 -13.84
CA THR A 106 26.29 -27.83 -14.20
C THR A 106 25.86 -27.59 -15.64
N GLU A 107 26.50 -26.63 -16.34
CA GLU A 107 26.12 -26.14 -17.67
C GLU A 107 24.68 -25.68 -17.79
N GLU A 108 24.10 -25.24 -16.66
CA GLU A 108 22.71 -24.79 -16.57
C GLU A 108 22.64 -23.30 -16.19
N PHE A 109 21.50 -22.68 -16.55
CA PHE A 109 21.15 -21.36 -16.06
C PHE A 109 20.35 -21.50 -14.78
N ASP A 110 20.84 -20.89 -13.70
CA ASP A 110 20.15 -20.76 -12.42
C ASP A 110 19.65 -19.33 -12.21
N VAL A 111 18.70 -19.13 -11.31
CA VAL A 111 18.19 -17.80 -10.95
C VAL A 111 18.67 -17.46 -9.55
N GLU A 112 19.41 -16.39 -9.43
CA GLU A 112 19.74 -15.78 -8.15
C GLU A 112 18.74 -14.68 -7.86
N LEU A 113 17.91 -14.91 -6.81
CA LEU A 113 16.91 -13.96 -6.37
C LEU A 113 17.58 -12.77 -5.67
N GLY A 114 17.13 -11.56 -5.98
CA GLY A 114 17.64 -10.33 -5.39
C GLY A 114 17.10 -10.07 -3.99
N PRO A 115 17.64 -9.02 -3.32
CA PRO A 115 17.25 -8.66 -1.94
C PRO A 115 15.79 -8.24 -1.79
N VAL A 116 15.06 -7.96 -2.87
CA VAL A 116 13.63 -7.65 -2.83
C VAL A 116 12.79 -8.81 -2.31
N PHE A 117 13.30 -10.03 -2.33
CA PHE A 117 12.60 -11.21 -1.82
C PHE A 117 12.76 -11.36 -0.30
N ALA A 118 12.34 -10.32 0.42
CA ALA A 118 12.21 -10.31 1.88
C ALA A 118 10.84 -9.75 2.28
N ASN A 119 10.34 -10.13 3.47
CA ASN A 119 9.07 -9.61 3.99
C ASN A 119 9.15 -8.09 4.27
N PHE A 120 10.29 -7.65 4.77
CA PHE A 120 10.57 -6.25 5.10
C PHE A 120 11.81 -5.79 4.33
N LEU A 121 11.61 -4.81 3.48
CA LEU A 121 12.68 -4.23 2.69
C LEU A 121 12.89 -2.77 3.07
N LEU A 122 14.08 -2.42 3.51
CA LEU A 122 14.51 -1.03 3.65
C LEU A 122 15.25 -0.60 2.37
N ALA A 123 14.61 0.23 1.56
CA ALA A 123 15.21 0.89 0.40
C ALA A 123 15.80 2.24 0.83
N ASP A 124 17.07 2.22 1.25
CA ASP A 124 17.71 3.40 1.86
C ASP A 124 18.21 4.36 0.79
N GLU A 125 17.84 5.65 0.94
CA GLU A 125 18.18 6.74 0.00
C GLU A 125 17.74 6.48 -1.45
N ILE A 126 16.47 6.10 -1.63
CA ILE A 126 15.91 5.71 -2.95
C ILE A 126 16.14 6.76 -4.04
N ASN A 127 16.21 8.03 -3.66
CA ASN A 127 16.45 9.16 -4.57
C ASN A 127 17.91 9.28 -5.06
N ARG A 128 18.85 8.45 -4.60
CA ARG A 128 20.23 8.41 -5.12
C ARG A 128 20.41 7.55 -6.35
N ALA A 129 19.51 6.61 -6.61
CA ALA A 129 19.63 5.75 -7.79
C ALA A 129 18.87 6.31 -9.01
N PRO A 130 19.32 5.97 -10.22
CA PRO A 130 18.64 6.37 -11.45
C PRO A 130 17.19 5.90 -11.53
N ALA A 131 16.37 6.59 -12.31
CA ALA A 131 14.92 6.33 -12.43
C ALA A 131 14.58 4.88 -12.82
N LYS A 132 15.45 4.20 -13.60
CA LYS A 132 15.24 2.78 -13.97
C LYS A 132 15.27 1.85 -12.75
N VAL A 133 16.16 2.10 -11.82
CA VAL A 133 16.34 1.32 -10.59
C VAL A 133 15.15 1.59 -9.65
N GLN A 134 14.79 2.86 -9.47
CA GLN A 134 13.59 3.24 -8.72
C GLN A 134 12.34 2.55 -9.28
N SER A 135 12.18 2.55 -10.62
CA SER A 135 11.03 1.95 -11.30
C SER A 135 10.95 0.44 -11.07
N ALA A 136 12.09 -0.28 -11.04
CA ALA A 136 12.11 -1.71 -10.77
C ALA A 136 11.54 -2.03 -9.37
N LEU A 137 11.98 -1.32 -8.34
CA LEU A 137 11.42 -1.50 -6.99
C LEU A 137 9.92 -1.17 -6.95
N LEU A 138 9.53 -0.04 -7.54
CA LEU A 138 8.14 0.41 -7.54
C LEU A 138 7.21 -0.50 -8.35
N GLU A 139 7.73 -1.23 -9.35
CA GLU A 139 7.00 -2.27 -10.04
C GLU A 139 6.73 -3.46 -9.12
N VAL A 140 7.74 -3.97 -8.43
CA VAL A 140 7.55 -5.06 -7.45
C VAL A 140 6.56 -4.67 -6.35
N MET A 141 6.61 -3.42 -5.86
CA MET A 141 5.65 -2.92 -4.88
C MET A 141 4.20 -2.96 -5.40
N ALA A 142 3.99 -2.69 -6.68
CA ALA A 142 2.65 -2.65 -7.27
C ALA A 142 2.14 -4.03 -7.68
N GLU A 143 3.00 -4.82 -8.34
CA GLU A 143 2.62 -6.09 -8.97
C GLU A 143 2.75 -7.29 -8.03
N ARG A 144 3.51 -7.16 -6.92
CA ARG A 144 3.77 -8.23 -5.96
C ARG A 144 4.44 -9.47 -6.57
N HIS A 145 5.11 -9.31 -7.69
CA HIS A 145 5.91 -10.36 -8.33
C HIS A 145 7.02 -9.75 -9.18
N VAL A 146 7.98 -10.59 -9.54
CA VAL A 146 9.11 -10.24 -10.44
C VAL A 146 9.24 -11.32 -11.51
N THR A 147 9.51 -10.92 -12.75
CA THR A 147 9.80 -11.87 -13.83
C THR A 147 11.31 -11.85 -14.16
N ILE A 148 11.99 -12.98 -13.94
CA ILE A 148 13.43 -13.15 -14.19
C ILE A 148 13.61 -14.28 -15.20
N GLY A 149 14.23 -13.98 -16.35
CA GLY A 149 14.50 -14.98 -17.37
C GLY A 149 13.26 -15.70 -17.92
N GLY A 150 12.10 -15.04 -17.90
CA GLY A 150 10.83 -15.60 -18.38
C GLY A 150 10.04 -16.38 -17.32
N GLN A 151 10.56 -16.51 -16.11
CA GLN A 151 9.85 -17.12 -14.97
C GLN A 151 9.42 -16.05 -13.96
N THR A 152 8.18 -16.16 -13.48
CA THR A 152 7.59 -15.21 -12.52
C THR A 152 7.72 -15.76 -11.09
N TYR A 153 8.26 -14.93 -10.20
CA TYR A 153 8.49 -15.21 -8.80
C TYR A 153 7.61 -14.25 -7.96
N PRO A 154 6.73 -14.75 -7.08
CA PRO A 154 5.93 -13.90 -6.21
C PRO A 154 6.81 -13.26 -5.15
N ALA A 155 6.49 -12.02 -4.77
CA ALA A 155 7.06 -11.39 -3.58
C ALA A 155 6.59 -12.13 -2.32
N PRO A 156 7.36 -12.12 -1.22
CA PRO A 156 6.93 -12.67 0.06
C PRO A 156 5.61 -12.02 0.56
N ASP A 157 4.83 -12.76 1.31
CA ASP A 157 3.60 -12.24 1.94
C ASP A 157 3.66 -12.45 3.46
N PRO A 158 3.55 -11.40 4.30
CA PRO A 158 3.42 -9.98 3.94
C PRO A 158 4.70 -9.39 3.31
N PHE A 159 4.53 -8.35 2.48
CA PHE A 159 5.62 -7.60 1.86
C PHE A 159 5.48 -6.11 2.15
N LEU A 160 6.39 -5.56 2.93
CA LEU A 160 6.43 -4.14 3.28
C LEU A 160 7.75 -3.51 2.82
N VAL A 161 7.66 -2.51 1.97
CA VAL A 161 8.80 -1.66 1.58
C VAL A 161 8.73 -0.36 2.37
N LEU A 162 9.83 -0.03 3.03
CA LEU A 162 10.08 1.28 3.63
C LEU A 162 11.22 1.92 2.83
N ALA A 163 10.89 2.91 2.02
CA ALA A 163 11.87 3.67 1.27
C ALA A 163 12.25 4.93 2.07
N THR A 164 13.53 5.31 2.04
CA THR A 164 13.97 6.54 2.72
C THR A 164 14.39 7.60 1.72
N GLN A 165 14.17 8.86 2.10
CA GLN A 165 14.69 10.04 1.41
C GLN A 165 15.35 10.97 2.42
N ASN A 166 16.47 11.58 2.02
CA ASN A 166 17.09 12.63 2.78
C ASN A 166 16.70 13.98 2.18
N PRO A 167 15.98 14.87 2.89
CA PRO A 167 15.53 16.15 2.35
C PRO A 167 16.65 17.19 2.20
N ILE A 168 17.80 16.98 2.86
CA ILE A 168 18.89 17.96 2.88
C ILE A 168 19.84 17.77 1.69
N GLU A 169 19.92 16.56 1.15
CA GLU A 169 20.82 16.25 0.04
C GLU A 169 20.19 16.62 -1.29
N ASN A 170 20.80 17.64 -1.95
CA ASN A 170 20.35 18.15 -3.24
C ASN A 170 21.29 17.77 -4.39
N GLU A 171 22.55 17.35 -4.10
CA GLU A 171 23.52 16.97 -5.12
C GLU A 171 23.47 15.47 -5.42
N GLY A 172 23.47 15.11 -6.70
CA GLY A 172 23.48 13.71 -7.14
C GLY A 172 22.19 12.93 -6.85
N VAL A 173 21.06 13.63 -6.68
CA VAL A 173 19.76 13.01 -6.41
C VAL A 173 18.86 13.00 -7.64
N TYR A 174 18.09 11.93 -7.78
CA TYR A 174 17.03 11.76 -8.77
C TYR A 174 15.68 11.79 -8.07
N PRO A 175 14.97 12.92 -8.06
CA PRO A 175 13.69 13.01 -7.36
C PRO A 175 12.69 11.99 -7.90
N LEU A 176 11.92 11.38 -6.99
CA LEU A 176 10.82 10.50 -7.37
C LEU A 176 9.71 11.33 -8.04
N PRO A 177 9.31 11.01 -9.29
CA PRO A 177 8.15 11.61 -9.92
C PRO A 177 6.87 11.42 -9.08
N GLU A 178 5.91 12.34 -9.22
CA GLU A 178 4.64 12.32 -8.46
C GLU A 178 3.90 10.98 -8.60
N ALA A 179 3.81 10.45 -9.82
CA ALA A 179 3.16 9.15 -10.10
C ALA A 179 3.83 7.97 -9.39
N GLN A 180 5.12 8.08 -9.08
CA GLN A 180 5.88 7.08 -8.35
C GLN A 180 5.69 7.24 -6.84
N ARG A 181 5.72 8.49 -6.33
CA ARG A 181 5.43 8.78 -4.92
C ARG A 181 4.02 8.35 -4.52
N ASP A 182 3.04 8.47 -5.42
CA ASP A 182 1.65 8.07 -5.18
C ASP A 182 1.45 6.55 -4.95
N ARG A 183 2.47 5.72 -5.21
CA ARG A 183 2.45 4.28 -4.90
C ARG A 183 2.67 3.98 -3.41
N PHE A 184 3.31 4.88 -2.68
CA PHE A 184 3.44 4.76 -1.22
C PHE A 184 2.13 5.11 -0.54
N LEU A 185 1.72 4.31 0.44
CA LEU A 185 0.52 4.58 1.22
C LEU A 185 0.69 5.84 2.06
N MET A 186 1.79 5.95 2.78
CA MET A 186 2.11 7.06 3.67
C MET A 186 3.50 7.61 3.41
N LYS A 187 3.66 8.93 3.57
CA LYS A 187 4.94 9.61 3.77
C LYS A 187 5.05 10.04 5.23
N ILE A 188 5.96 9.43 5.96
CA ILE A 188 6.22 9.70 7.38
C ILE A 188 7.47 10.59 7.49
N VAL A 189 7.34 11.70 8.16
CA VAL A 189 8.46 12.62 8.44
C VAL A 189 8.96 12.34 9.85
N LEU A 190 10.24 12.02 9.96
CA LEU A 190 10.90 11.78 11.24
C LEU A 190 11.62 13.06 11.69
N GLY A 191 11.24 13.57 12.85
CA GLY A 191 11.89 14.69 13.50
C GLY A 191 13.02 14.24 14.43
N TYR A 192 13.84 15.21 14.87
CA TYR A 192 14.80 14.96 15.94
C TYR A 192 14.07 14.60 17.23
N PRO A 193 14.64 13.70 18.05
CA PRO A 193 14.13 13.43 19.38
C PRO A 193 14.23 14.68 20.27
N SER A 194 13.34 14.76 21.25
CA SER A 194 13.46 15.76 22.30
C SER A 194 14.68 15.49 23.20
N PRO A 195 15.20 16.49 23.95
CA PRO A 195 16.32 16.27 24.87
C PRO A 195 16.09 15.13 25.88
N THR A 196 14.85 14.93 26.30
CA THR A 196 14.49 13.85 27.24
C THR A 196 14.57 12.47 26.54
N GLU A 197 14.07 12.38 25.29
CA GLU A 197 14.16 11.16 24.49
C GLU A 197 15.61 10.86 24.10
N GLU A 198 16.41 11.89 23.80
CA GLU A 198 17.83 11.71 23.50
C GLU A 198 18.62 11.17 24.71
N LEU A 199 18.33 11.67 25.92
CA LEU A 199 18.87 11.13 27.15
C LEU A 199 18.48 9.65 27.35
N GLU A 200 17.24 9.31 27.05
CA GLU A 200 16.75 7.92 27.09
C GLU A 200 17.47 7.04 26.07
N ILE A 201 17.73 7.53 24.85
CA ILE A 201 18.52 6.82 23.83
C ILE A 201 19.91 6.53 24.35
N VAL A 202 20.59 7.53 24.93
CA VAL A 202 21.94 7.35 25.49
C VAL A 202 21.92 6.31 26.59
N ASN A 203 20.96 6.36 27.50
CA ASN A 203 20.84 5.40 28.59
C ASN A 203 20.57 3.98 28.12
N ARG A 204 19.68 3.79 27.17
CA ARG A 204 19.31 2.45 26.66
C ARG A 204 20.39 1.85 25.76
N MET A 205 20.95 2.66 24.86
CA MET A 205 21.90 2.16 23.85
C MET A 205 23.33 2.15 24.30
N GLY A 206 23.65 2.90 25.38
CA GLY A 206 25.04 3.09 25.84
C GLY A 206 25.65 1.89 26.58
N VAL A 207 24.85 1.01 27.18
CA VAL A 207 25.34 -0.09 28.01
C VAL A 207 24.93 -1.46 27.46
N SER A 208 23.63 -1.68 27.23
CA SER A 208 23.11 -2.95 26.74
C SER A 208 21.85 -2.64 25.89
N PRO A 209 22.00 -2.47 24.57
CA PRO A 209 20.87 -2.19 23.71
C PRO A 209 19.80 -3.27 23.85
N PRO A 210 18.53 -2.92 24.02
CA PRO A 210 17.45 -3.90 24.08
C PRO A 210 17.26 -4.55 22.71
N GLU A 211 17.04 -5.86 22.72
CA GLU A 211 16.71 -6.61 21.51
C GLU A 211 15.21 -6.83 21.40
N ALA A 212 14.72 -6.82 20.15
CA ALA A 212 13.35 -7.18 19.85
C ALA A 212 13.18 -8.70 19.86
N HIS A 213 12.06 -9.15 20.42
CA HIS A 213 11.65 -10.55 20.39
C HIS A 213 10.46 -10.73 19.45
N GLU A 214 10.34 -11.89 18.85
CA GLU A 214 9.18 -12.27 18.09
C GLU A 214 7.95 -12.35 19.00
N VAL A 215 6.96 -11.50 18.74
CA VAL A 215 5.69 -11.42 19.48
C VAL A 215 4.49 -11.80 18.63
N LEU A 216 4.65 -11.81 17.31
CA LEU A 216 3.67 -12.25 16.30
C LEU A 216 4.39 -13.12 15.27
N ALA A 217 3.66 -14.06 14.66
CA ALA A 217 4.11 -14.76 13.47
C ALA A 217 3.63 -14.04 12.20
N LEU A 218 4.23 -14.31 11.03
CA LEU A 218 3.76 -13.77 9.74
C LEU A 218 2.30 -14.10 9.45
N ALA A 219 1.83 -15.28 9.87
CA ALA A 219 0.41 -15.68 9.76
C ALA A 219 -0.53 -14.79 10.59
N ASP A 220 -0.06 -14.29 11.73
CA ASP A 220 -0.82 -13.34 12.55
C ASP A 220 -0.93 -11.99 11.84
N VAL A 221 0.13 -11.53 11.14
CA VAL A 221 0.10 -10.30 10.33
C VAL A 221 -0.94 -10.42 9.22
N ALA A 222 -0.96 -11.54 8.47
CA ALA A 222 -1.96 -11.79 7.44
C ALA A 222 -3.39 -11.82 8.03
N THR A 223 -3.53 -12.29 9.25
CA THR A 223 -4.82 -12.28 9.97
C THR A 223 -5.22 -10.85 10.34
N LEU A 224 -4.30 -10.03 10.85
CA LEU A 224 -4.54 -8.61 11.15
C LEU A 224 -4.93 -7.81 9.90
N GLN A 225 -4.32 -8.07 8.76
CA GLN A 225 -4.68 -7.44 7.48
C GLN A 225 -6.11 -7.75 7.08
N ARG A 226 -6.54 -9.02 7.18
CA ARG A 226 -7.93 -9.43 6.92
C ARG A 226 -8.93 -8.79 7.89
N HIS A 227 -8.58 -8.68 9.18
CA HIS A 227 -9.42 -7.99 10.15
C HIS A 227 -9.55 -6.49 9.83
N ALA A 228 -8.46 -5.84 9.43
CA ALA A 228 -8.51 -4.43 9.03
C ALA A 228 -9.39 -4.21 7.78
N GLU A 229 -9.32 -5.11 6.80
CA GLU A 229 -10.21 -5.06 5.63
C GLU A 229 -11.69 -5.23 6.01
N ALA A 230 -11.97 -6.05 7.03
CA ALA A 230 -13.32 -6.31 7.52
C ALA A 230 -13.89 -5.21 8.43
N VAL A 231 -13.05 -4.26 8.92
CA VAL A 231 -13.53 -3.12 9.71
C VAL A 231 -14.61 -2.36 8.94
N TYR A 232 -15.78 -2.21 9.55
CA TYR A 232 -16.89 -1.48 8.95
C TYR A 232 -16.55 0.00 8.77
N CYS A 233 -16.89 0.53 7.62
CA CYS A 233 -16.72 1.96 7.33
C CYS A 233 -18.05 2.52 6.82
N ASP A 234 -18.68 3.36 7.63
CA ASP A 234 -19.94 3.99 7.27
C ASP A 234 -19.78 4.92 6.06
N ARG A 235 -20.86 5.10 5.31
CA ARG A 235 -20.88 5.98 4.14
C ARG A 235 -20.43 7.40 4.48
N ALA A 236 -20.80 7.93 5.63
CA ALA A 236 -20.40 9.27 6.06
C ALA A 236 -18.87 9.39 6.27
N VAL A 237 -18.21 8.32 6.74
CA VAL A 237 -16.74 8.24 6.86
C VAL A 237 -16.08 8.17 5.49
N LEU A 238 -16.66 7.40 4.55
CA LEU A 238 -16.19 7.33 3.17
C LEU A 238 -16.32 8.69 2.47
N GLU A 239 -17.46 9.35 2.62
CA GLU A 239 -17.70 10.69 2.07
C GLU A 239 -16.73 11.72 2.67
N TYR A 240 -16.42 11.64 3.96
CA TYR A 240 -15.42 12.50 4.59
C TYR A 240 -14.03 12.31 3.98
N ALA A 241 -13.58 11.07 3.80
CA ALA A 241 -12.30 10.78 3.14
C ALA A 241 -12.26 11.33 1.70
N VAL A 242 -13.34 11.17 0.95
CA VAL A 242 -13.47 11.71 -0.41
C VAL A 242 -13.44 13.24 -0.40
N ASN A 243 -14.16 13.88 0.52
CA ASN A 243 -14.22 15.34 0.65
C ASN A 243 -12.85 15.95 0.97
N LEU A 244 -12.06 15.31 1.85
CA LEU A 244 -10.67 15.71 2.11
C LEU A 244 -9.83 15.72 0.83
N VAL A 245 -9.95 14.68 0.01
CA VAL A 245 -9.23 14.59 -1.27
C VAL A 245 -9.74 15.63 -2.28
N PHE A 246 -11.06 15.83 -2.36
CA PHE A 246 -11.63 16.86 -3.25
C PHE A 246 -11.26 18.28 -2.82
N ALA A 247 -11.14 18.55 -1.52
CA ALA A 247 -10.66 19.84 -1.03
C ALA A 247 -9.23 20.16 -1.49
N THR A 248 -8.40 19.14 -1.76
CA THR A 248 -7.08 19.35 -2.38
C THR A 248 -7.14 19.72 -3.86
N ARG A 249 -8.23 19.37 -4.58
CA ARG A 249 -8.39 19.60 -6.02
C ARG A 249 -9.17 20.87 -6.33
N THR A 250 -10.17 21.15 -5.53
CA THR A 250 -11.10 22.27 -5.69
C THR A 250 -11.33 22.96 -4.36
N PRO A 251 -10.26 23.58 -3.76
CA PRO A 251 -10.33 24.17 -2.43
C PRO A 251 -11.39 25.27 -2.31
N GLN A 252 -11.67 26.00 -3.40
CA GLN A 252 -12.72 27.01 -3.45
C GLN A 252 -14.10 26.50 -3.08
N ASN A 253 -14.42 25.22 -3.36
CA ASN A 253 -15.71 24.63 -3.00
C ASN A 253 -15.85 24.31 -1.49
N TYR A 254 -14.74 24.41 -0.77
CA TYR A 254 -14.66 24.16 0.68
C TYR A 254 -14.34 25.41 1.50
N GLY A 255 -14.57 26.60 0.92
CA GLY A 255 -14.30 27.86 1.59
C GLY A 255 -12.81 28.24 1.66
N LEU A 256 -11.97 27.59 0.87
CA LEU A 256 -10.51 27.73 0.84
C LEU A 256 -10.04 28.32 -0.50
N ALA A 257 -10.75 29.30 -1.05
CA ALA A 257 -10.42 29.90 -2.35
C ALA A 257 -9.01 30.53 -2.38
N ASP A 258 -8.53 30.98 -1.24
CA ASP A 258 -7.19 31.54 -1.05
C ASP A 258 -6.06 30.50 -1.18
N LEU A 259 -6.35 29.20 -1.05
CA LEU A 259 -5.39 28.12 -1.30
C LEU A 259 -5.29 27.72 -2.78
N ALA A 260 -6.29 28.07 -3.60
CA ALA A 260 -6.32 27.67 -5.01
C ALA A 260 -5.06 28.08 -5.82
N PRO A 261 -4.45 29.28 -5.62
CA PRO A 261 -3.22 29.65 -6.30
C PRO A 261 -2.00 28.82 -5.91
N PHE A 262 -2.03 28.18 -4.74
CA PHE A 262 -0.89 27.44 -4.19
C PHE A 262 -0.86 25.96 -4.57
N ILE A 263 -1.96 25.41 -5.10
CA ILE A 263 -2.07 23.99 -5.44
C ILE A 263 -2.11 23.83 -6.96
N GLU A 264 -1.06 23.23 -7.52
CA GLU A 264 -0.99 22.90 -8.95
C GLU A 264 -1.80 21.63 -9.25
N PHE A 265 -1.52 20.56 -8.48
CA PHE A 265 -2.27 19.29 -8.56
C PHE A 265 -2.64 18.80 -7.17
N GLY A 266 -3.92 18.50 -6.99
CA GLY A 266 -4.44 17.83 -5.79
C GLY A 266 -4.23 16.31 -5.82
N ALA A 267 -4.52 15.66 -4.71
CA ALA A 267 -4.31 14.24 -4.53
C ALA A 267 -5.17 13.35 -5.46
N SER A 268 -4.63 12.21 -5.90
CA SER A 268 -5.29 11.25 -6.79
C SER A 268 -6.37 10.41 -6.04
N PRO A 269 -7.22 9.64 -6.76
CA PRO A 269 -8.15 8.69 -6.11
C PRO A 269 -7.48 7.63 -5.23
N ARG A 270 -6.17 7.35 -5.44
CA ARG A 270 -5.39 6.49 -4.54
C ARG A 270 -5.33 7.04 -3.11
N ALA A 271 -5.37 8.37 -2.97
CA ALA A 271 -5.44 9.00 -1.65
C ALA A 271 -6.74 8.65 -0.92
N SER A 272 -7.90 8.69 -1.60
CA SER A 272 -9.19 8.31 -0.99
C SER A 272 -9.17 6.85 -0.54
N LEU A 273 -8.66 5.95 -1.38
CA LEU A 273 -8.48 4.53 -1.01
C LEU A 273 -7.49 4.37 0.15
N GLY A 274 -6.38 5.12 0.12
CA GLY A 274 -5.37 5.11 1.18
C GLY A 274 -5.94 5.57 2.52
N LEU A 275 -6.71 6.66 2.55
CA LEU A 275 -7.37 7.19 3.74
C LEU A 275 -8.30 6.15 4.37
N VAL A 276 -9.12 5.49 3.57
CA VAL A 276 -10.06 4.47 4.06
C VAL A 276 -9.31 3.23 4.59
N ARG A 277 -8.30 2.73 3.85
CA ARG A 277 -7.50 1.58 4.27
C ARG A 277 -6.74 1.84 5.57
N ALA A 278 -6.07 2.98 5.66
CA ALA A 278 -5.33 3.37 6.85
C ALA A 278 -6.26 3.71 8.03
N GLY A 279 -7.41 4.34 7.77
CA GLY A 279 -8.43 4.61 8.79
C GLY A 279 -9.01 3.33 9.40
N ARG A 280 -9.24 2.28 8.59
CA ARG A 280 -9.64 0.95 9.08
C ARG A 280 -8.56 0.31 9.96
N ALA A 281 -7.28 0.38 9.54
CA ALA A 281 -6.16 -0.11 10.33
C ALA A 281 -6.04 0.67 11.67
N MET A 282 -6.24 1.99 11.66
CA MET A 282 -6.27 2.81 12.88
C MET A 282 -7.42 2.43 13.82
N ALA A 283 -8.61 2.19 13.27
CA ALA A 283 -9.75 1.73 14.08
C ALA A 283 -9.45 0.38 14.76
N LEU A 284 -8.85 -0.56 14.01
CA LEU A 284 -8.44 -1.86 14.55
C LEU A 284 -7.39 -1.71 15.66
N MET A 285 -6.38 -0.85 15.47
CA MET A 285 -5.37 -0.53 16.48
C MET A 285 -5.99 0.05 17.76
N ARG A 286 -7.13 0.76 17.62
CA ARG A 286 -7.91 1.33 18.73
C ARG A 286 -8.98 0.38 19.29
N GLY A 287 -8.91 -0.90 18.92
CA GLY A 287 -9.81 -1.96 19.43
C GLY A 287 -11.25 -1.86 18.93
N ARG A 288 -11.47 -1.24 17.74
CA ARG A 288 -12.79 -1.07 17.16
C ARG A 288 -12.94 -1.87 15.85
N ASP A 289 -14.10 -2.43 15.63
CA ASP A 289 -14.52 -3.09 14.39
C ASP A 289 -15.22 -2.15 13.38
N TYR A 290 -15.25 -0.84 13.70
CA TYR A 290 -15.76 0.23 12.85
C TYR A 290 -14.84 1.45 12.85
N ALA A 291 -14.69 2.09 11.70
CA ALA A 291 -13.94 3.33 11.54
C ALA A 291 -14.81 4.56 11.80
N VAL A 292 -14.20 5.59 12.38
CA VAL A 292 -14.83 6.91 12.60
C VAL A 292 -14.06 8.00 11.85
N PRO A 293 -14.64 9.18 11.61
CA PRO A 293 -13.95 10.28 10.92
C PRO A 293 -12.60 10.64 11.52
N GLN A 294 -12.45 10.51 12.84
CA GLN A 294 -11.19 10.80 13.53
C GLN A 294 -10.06 9.87 13.08
N ASP A 295 -10.35 8.61 12.73
CA ASP A 295 -9.32 7.69 12.21
C ASP A 295 -8.80 8.13 10.85
N ILE A 296 -9.67 8.68 10.01
CA ILE A 296 -9.30 9.28 8.72
C ILE A 296 -8.48 10.56 8.94
N TYR A 297 -8.95 11.44 9.84
CA TYR A 297 -8.29 12.71 10.18
C TYR A 297 -6.85 12.48 10.64
N ASP A 298 -6.64 11.52 11.54
CA ASP A 298 -5.35 11.26 12.17
C ASP A 298 -4.28 10.74 11.18
N VAL A 299 -4.69 10.05 10.12
CA VAL A 299 -3.77 9.52 9.09
C VAL A 299 -3.66 10.41 7.85
N ALA A 300 -4.54 11.41 7.73
CA ALA A 300 -4.62 12.23 6.53
C ALA A 300 -3.32 12.99 6.19
N PRO A 301 -2.58 13.57 7.15
CA PRO A 301 -1.32 14.25 6.83
C PRO A 301 -0.31 13.33 6.13
N GLU A 302 -0.09 12.12 6.67
CA GLU A 302 0.87 11.17 6.12
C GLU A 302 0.45 10.63 4.74
N ILE A 303 -0.86 10.58 4.48
CA ILE A 303 -1.38 10.09 3.19
C ILE A 303 -1.40 11.19 2.13
N LEU A 304 -1.65 12.43 2.50
CA LEU A 304 -1.87 13.52 1.55
C LEU A 304 -0.61 14.32 1.23
N ARG A 305 0.35 14.48 2.18
CA ARG A 305 1.49 15.41 2.03
C ARG A 305 2.37 15.16 0.80
N HIS A 306 2.53 13.93 0.37
CA HIS A 306 3.35 13.57 -0.79
C HIS A 306 2.55 13.51 -2.10
N ARG A 307 1.25 13.78 -2.04
CA ARG A 307 0.30 13.77 -3.16
C ARG A 307 -0.14 15.16 -3.59
N LEU A 308 0.25 16.18 -2.84
CA LEU A 308 0.05 17.58 -3.21
C LEU A 308 1.25 18.07 -4.03
N VAL A 309 0.98 18.68 -5.17
CA VAL A 309 1.96 19.41 -5.96
C VAL A 309 1.64 20.89 -5.80
N LEU A 310 2.60 21.63 -5.26
CA LEU A 310 2.45 23.05 -5.01
C LEU A 310 3.03 23.87 -6.17
N THR A 311 2.48 25.06 -6.39
CA THR A 311 2.93 26.02 -7.40
C THR A 311 4.21 26.76 -6.97
N TYR A 312 4.85 27.43 -7.93
CA TYR A 312 5.94 28.36 -7.61
C TYR A 312 5.50 29.54 -6.74
N GLU A 313 4.22 29.93 -6.81
CA GLU A 313 3.64 30.96 -5.95
C GLU A 313 3.61 30.53 -4.49
N ALA A 314 3.31 29.25 -4.23
CA ALA A 314 3.38 28.68 -2.87
C ALA A 314 4.81 28.76 -2.32
N LEU A 315 5.82 28.41 -3.15
CA LEU A 315 7.23 28.50 -2.75
C LEU A 315 7.64 29.96 -2.45
N ALA A 316 7.22 30.89 -3.28
CA ALA A 316 7.50 32.32 -3.07
C ALA A 316 6.80 32.91 -1.83
N ALA A 317 5.65 32.35 -1.46
CA ALA A 317 4.89 32.73 -0.26
C ALA A 317 5.28 31.92 0.99
N GLU A 318 6.30 31.05 0.91
CA GLU A 318 6.74 30.14 1.99
C GLU A 318 5.60 29.24 2.51
N VAL A 319 4.66 28.87 1.63
CA VAL A 319 3.55 27.97 1.94
C VAL A 319 3.96 26.55 1.58
N ASP A 320 4.05 25.69 2.59
CA ASP A 320 4.38 24.27 2.44
C ASP A 320 3.12 23.38 2.40
N SER A 321 3.30 22.11 2.10
CA SER A 321 2.21 21.11 2.06
C SER A 321 1.55 20.91 3.42
N GLU A 322 2.28 21.04 4.52
CA GLU A 322 1.74 20.88 5.87
C GLU A 322 0.77 22.02 6.22
N THR A 323 1.12 23.25 5.85
CA THR A 323 0.27 24.44 6.02
C THR A 323 -1.04 24.29 5.23
N VAL A 324 -0.93 23.86 3.95
CA VAL A 324 -2.11 23.61 3.11
C VAL A 324 -2.99 22.53 3.71
N LEU A 325 -2.40 21.40 4.14
CA LEU A 325 -3.14 20.29 4.75
C LEU A 325 -3.80 20.68 6.06
N ALA A 326 -3.12 21.41 6.94
CA ALA A 326 -3.69 21.87 8.21
C ALA A 326 -4.96 22.72 7.96
N ARG A 327 -4.93 23.58 6.94
CA ARG A 327 -6.08 24.41 6.52
C ARG A 327 -7.23 23.53 5.99
N ILE A 328 -6.94 22.57 5.13
CA ILE A 328 -7.94 21.63 4.60
C ILE A 328 -8.58 20.83 5.71
N LEU A 329 -7.76 20.23 6.58
CA LEU A 329 -8.25 19.41 7.70
C LEU A 329 -9.11 20.19 8.70
N SER A 330 -8.81 21.49 8.91
CA SER A 330 -9.62 22.34 9.79
C SER A 330 -10.92 22.82 9.15
N SER A 331 -11.01 22.87 7.82
CA SER A 331 -12.14 23.43 7.09
C SER A 331 -13.15 22.40 6.60
N VAL A 332 -12.71 21.17 6.32
CA VAL A 332 -13.60 20.08 5.89
C VAL A 332 -14.29 19.46 7.12
N PRO A 333 -15.60 19.65 7.30
CA PRO A 333 -16.28 19.15 8.49
C PRO A 333 -16.33 17.62 8.49
N ALA A 334 -15.93 17.01 9.61
CA ALA A 334 -16.21 15.61 9.88
C ALA A 334 -17.71 15.43 10.09
N ALA A 335 -18.33 14.51 9.33
CA ALA A 335 -19.73 14.18 9.55
C ALA A 335 -19.93 13.64 10.98
N ALA A 336 -20.96 14.12 11.68
CA ALA A 336 -21.34 13.56 12.95
C ALA A 336 -21.89 12.14 12.74
N VAL A 337 -21.04 11.15 12.97
CA VAL A 337 -21.48 9.75 12.98
C VAL A 337 -22.19 9.50 14.29
N GLN A 338 -23.52 9.41 14.25
CA GLN A 338 -24.27 8.90 15.40
C GLN A 338 -23.92 7.39 15.53
N PRO A 339 -23.56 6.92 16.75
CA PRO A 339 -23.34 5.49 16.95
C PRO A 339 -24.66 4.78 16.66
N VAL A 340 -24.73 4.12 15.52
CA VAL A 340 -25.80 3.19 15.22
C VAL A 340 -25.55 2.01 16.15
N HIS A 341 -26.37 1.88 17.20
CA HIS A 341 -26.40 0.69 18.04
C HIS A 341 -26.38 -0.53 17.13
N ALA A 342 -25.47 -1.46 17.40
CA ALA A 342 -25.24 -2.67 16.65
C ALA A 342 -26.57 -3.28 16.14
N ARG A 343 -26.89 -3.02 14.90
CA ARG A 343 -27.97 -3.72 14.23
C ARG A 343 -27.46 -5.11 14.00
N ALA A 344 -28.06 -6.07 14.70
CA ALA A 344 -27.80 -7.49 14.54
C ALA A 344 -27.58 -7.81 13.06
N ALA A 345 -26.52 -8.52 12.77
CA ALA A 345 -26.13 -8.95 11.44
C ALA A 345 -27.25 -9.80 10.81
N THR A 346 -28.10 -9.14 10.03
CA THR A 346 -29.05 -9.81 9.15
C THR A 346 -28.98 -9.12 7.81
N THR A 347 -28.43 -9.84 6.86
CA THR A 347 -28.33 -9.62 5.43
C THR A 347 -27.11 -8.79 4.97
N PRO A 348 -26.21 -9.38 4.18
CA PRO A 348 -25.16 -8.62 3.50
C PRO A 348 -25.81 -7.64 2.52
N PRO A 349 -25.24 -6.41 2.36
CA PRO A 349 -25.75 -5.46 1.38
C PRO A 349 -25.61 -6.06 -0.01
N THR A 350 -26.74 -6.11 -0.74
CA THR A 350 -26.77 -6.46 -2.16
C THR A 350 -25.92 -5.44 -2.92
N ASN A 351 -24.87 -5.91 -3.56
CA ASN A 351 -24.04 -5.08 -4.44
C ASN A 351 -24.86 -4.61 -5.64
N PRO A 352 -25.20 -3.31 -5.79
CA PRO A 352 -25.99 -2.82 -6.91
C PRO A 352 -25.28 -2.94 -8.27
N TYR A 353 -24.01 -3.32 -8.29
CA TYR A 353 -23.21 -3.54 -9.50
C TYR A 353 -22.86 -5.01 -9.74
N ALA A 354 -23.51 -5.95 -9.07
CA ALA A 354 -23.32 -7.36 -9.41
C ALA A 354 -23.90 -7.63 -10.81
N PRO A 355 -23.14 -8.25 -11.74
CA PRO A 355 -23.67 -8.59 -13.05
C PRO A 355 -24.84 -9.57 -12.88
N THR A 356 -26.00 -9.20 -13.39
CA THR A 356 -27.17 -10.08 -13.47
C THR A 356 -26.83 -11.29 -14.33
N GLN A 357 -26.69 -12.46 -13.73
CA GLN A 357 -26.63 -13.70 -14.48
C GLN A 357 -28.02 -13.95 -15.08
N PRO A 358 -28.11 -14.27 -16.39
CA PRO A 358 -29.40 -14.64 -16.98
C PRO A 358 -29.89 -15.95 -16.33
N SER A 359 -31.07 -15.89 -15.76
CA SER A 359 -31.79 -17.05 -15.23
C SER A 359 -32.03 -18.04 -16.36
N VAL A 360 -31.33 -19.18 -16.34
CA VAL A 360 -31.66 -20.32 -17.20
C VAL A 360 -32.84 -21.05 -16.55
N ALA A 361 -34.00 -20.78 -17.09
CA ALA A 361 -35.21 -21.54 -16.72
C ALA A 361 -35.08 -22.99 -17.17
N ALA A 362 -35.23 -23.92 -16.25
CA ALA A 362 -35.29 -25.35 -16.53
C ALA A 362 -36.52 -25.69 -17.38
N PRO A 363 -36.42 -26.57 -18.39
CA PRO A 363 -37.57 -26.95 -19.20
C PRO A 363 -38.45 -27.94 -18.42
N SER A 364 -39.74 -27.61 -18.25
CA SER A 364 -40.77 -28.54 -17.80
C SER A 364 -41.17 -29.43 -18.96
N HIS A 365 -41.00 -30.73 -18.77
CA HIS A 365 -41.58 -31.76 -19.68
C HIS A 365 -43.11 -31.77 -19.59
N ALA A 366 -43.77 -31.50 -20.71
CA ALA A 366 -45.11 -32.01 -20.97
C ALA A 366 -45.19 -32.39 -22.46
N ALA A 367 -45.49 -33.64 -22.67
CA ALA A 367 -45.70 -34.24 -23.98
C ALA A 367 -47.07 -33.86 -24.56
N THR A 368 -47.20 -33.64 -25.90
CA THR A 368 -48.16 -34.35 -26.75
C THR A 368 -48.23 -33.79 -28.17
N ALA A 369 -48.12 -34.70 -29.15
CA ALA A 369 -48.73 -34.76 -30.50
C ALA A 369 -48.38 -33.76 -31.61
N ALA A 370 -47.78 -34.27 -32.68
CA ALA A 370 -47.80 -33.76 -34.05
C ALA A 370 -49.22 -34.01 -34.69
N PRO A 371 -49.57 -33.57 -35.92
CA PRO A 371 -48.73 -33.36 -37.14
C PRO A 371 -49.14 -32.15 -38.04
N GLY A 372 -48.34 -31.88 -39.10
CA GLY A 372 -48.83 -31.06 -40.23
C GLY A 372 -47.76 -30.36 -41.07
N VAL A 373 -47.35 -30.95 -42.10
CA VAL A 373 -46.91 -30.58 -43.45
C VAL A 373 -47.03 -29.12 -43.86
N GLY A 374 -45.94 -28.53 -44.46
CA GLY A 374 -46.00 -27.28 -45.21
C GLY A 374 -44.65 -26.81 -45.75
N SER A 375 -44.40 -27.10 -47.00
CA SER A 375 -43.25 -26.69 -47.84
C SER A 375 -43.23 -25.18 -48.11
N GLY A 376 -42.02 -24.59 -48.25
CA GLY A 376 -41.85 -23.23 -48.75
C GLY A 376 -40.37 -22.86 -48.98
N VAL A 377 -39.98 -22.89 -50.25
CA VAL A 377 -38.69 -22.53 -50.83
C VAL A 377 -38.55 -21.00 -50.85
N GLY A 378 -37.34 -20.46 -50.62
CA GLY A 378 -37.03 -19.08 -50.85
C GLY A 378 -35.56 -18.72 -50.67
N SER A 379 -34.83 -18.75 -51.77
CA SER A 379 -33.46 -18.31 -51.98
C SER A 379 -33.31 -16.78 -51.86
N GLY A 380 -32.19 -16.29 -51.37
CA GLY A 380 -31.82 -14.87 -51.42
C GLY A 380 -30.38 -14.61 -51.04
N VAL A 381 -29.51 -14.57 -52.05
CA VAL A 381 -28.08 -14.21 -52.00
C VAL A 381 -27.97 -12.69 -51.85
N GLY A 382 -27.06 -12.21 -50.99
CA GLY A 382 -26.72 -10.79 -50.87
C GLY A 382 -25.32 -10.60 -50.29
N SER A 383 -24.32 -10.65 -51.17
CA SER A 383 -22.94 -10.27 -50.94
C SER A 383 -22.83 -8.74 -50.83
N GLY A 384 -22.19 -8.22 -49.77
CA GLY A 384 -21.85 -6.81 -49.60
C GLY A 384 -20.45 -6.66 -49.04
N ALA A 385 -19.49 -6.39 -49.95
CA ALA A 385 -18.08 -6.13 -49.62
C ALA A 385 -17.89 -4.71 -49.07
N ILE A 386 -17.06 -4.57 -48.03
CA ILE A 386 -16.58 -3.28 -47.49
C ILE A 386 -15.18 -3.00 -48.07
N PRO A 387 -14.90 -1.80 -48.65
CA PRO A 387 -13.58 -1.46 -49.15
C PRO A 387 -12.62 -0.99 -48.05
N PRO A 388 -11.29 -1.09 -48.26
CA PRO A 388 -10.27 -0.71 -47.27
C PRO A 388 -9.99 0.80 -47.24
N ALA A 389 -9.73 1.33 -46.05
CA ALA A 389 -9.36 2.71 -45.83
C ALA A 389 -7.88 2.95 -46.15
N ALA A 390 -7.59 4.12 -46.75
CA ALA A 390 -6.26 4.60 -47.12
C ALA A 390 -5.46 5.13 -45.90
N PRO A 391 -4.12 5.13 -45.94
CA PRO A 391 -3.27 5.61 -44.84
C PRO A 391 -3.17 7.15 -44.81
N ALA A 392 -3.28 7.72 -43.63
CA ALA A 392 -3.12 9.15 -43.38
C ALA A 392 -1.62 9.51 -43.30
N SER A 393 -1.30 10.60 -43.99
CA SER A 393 0.03 11.25 -44.02
C SER A 393 0.37 11.96 -42.72
N SER A 394 1.62 11.79 -42.25
CA SER A 394 2.21 12.48 -41.10
C SER A 394 2.54 13.93 -41.44
N PRO A 395 2.34 14.90 -40.51
CA PRO A 395 2.87 16.25 -40.66
C PRO A 395 4.30 16.35 -40.10
N THR A 396 5.16 16.94 -40.89
CA THR A 396 6.55 17.32 -40.59
C THR A 396 6.57 18.53 -39.63
N THR A 397 7.23 18.40 -38.51
CA THR A 397 7.48 19.52 -37.57
C THR A 397 8.83 20.19 -37.89
N PRO A 398 8.92 21.53 -37.91
CA PRO A 398 10.18 22.22 -38.12
C PRO A 398 10.99 22.36 -36.81
N ILE A 399 12.31 22.24 -36.96
CA ILE A 399 13.34 22.41 -35.93
C ILE A 399 13.55 23.91 -35.66
N PRO A 400 13.57 24.40 -34.41
CA PRO A 400 13.98 25.74 -34.08
C PRO A 400 15.51 25.88 -33.95
N PRO A 401 16.08 27.08 -34.18
CA PRO A 401 17.53 27.27 -34.25
C PRO A 401 18.19 27.38 -32.88
N THR A 402 19.41 26.86 -32.85
CA THR A 402 20.44 26.99 -31.82
C THR A 402 20.80 28.48 -31.59
N TYR A 403 20.76 28.93 -30.32
CA TYR A 403 21.52 30.07 -29.87
C TYR A 403 22.40 29.69 -28.67
N LEU A 404 23.60 30.18 -28.73
CA LEU A 404 24.84 30.13 -27.93
C LEU A 404 24.67 30.03 -26.42
#